data_0b94b177490c1e7b824e85b58cc09283
#
_entry.id   0b94b177490c1e7b824e85b58cc09283
#
_cell.length_a   1.000
_cell.length_b   1.000
_cell.length_c   1.000
_cell.angle_alpha   90.00
_cell.angle_beta   90.00
_cell.angle_gamma   90.00
#
_symmetry.space_group_name_H-M   'P 1'
#
loop_
_entity.id
_entity.type
_entity.pdbx_description
1 polymer ?
#
loop_
_entity_poly.entity_id
_entity_poly.type
_entity_poly.pdbx_seq_one_letter_code
_entity_poly.pdbx_strand_id
1 'polypeptide(L)'
;MKSIFRIGLIILGALATITPASPAPQTAAGQAPVFRPGVIGFPMPDFSLPAIQGGAFSPSALKGKNVLLIFPRGKVDDTWCWICHYQYAELADLEARLQLRKTFDLEILFVLPYGEAEVRHWTEIFQSQMKVIEGWINPPDFDKFPARRKEMVKRIRQSFSKASDFGKGPMPTPFPILYDKDQAVSKMLGLFTTNWDGSAVDQNIPTVYLLSPSGDVRFKYMSQITFDRPNAAFLIKILEKLILGR
;
A
#
# COMPACT_ATOMS: atom_id res chain seq x y z
N MET A 1 78.04 -64.58 -8.45
CA MET A 1 76.67 -64.16 -8.62
C MET A 1 76.64 -62.71 -8.20
N LYS A 2 76.52 -61.80 -9.14
CA LYS A 2 76.75 -60.36 -8.95
C LYS A 2 75.37 -59.63 -8.82
N SER A 3 75.14 -59.01 -7.69
CA SER A 3 73.97 -58.17 -7.46
C SER A 3 74.30 -56.69 -7.80
N ILE A 4 73.59 -56.13 -8.72
CA ILE A 4 73.78 -54.74 -9.16
C ILE A 4 72.73 -53.87 -8.43
N PHE A 5 73.22 -53.02 -7.53
CA PHE A 5 72.42 -51.98 -6.89
C PHE A 5 72.23 -50.82 -7.88
N ARG A 6 70.99 -50.53 -8.26
CA ARG A 6 70.63 -49.30 -8.97
C ARG A 6 70.06 -48.26 -7.97
N ILE A 7 70.76 -47.16 -7.82
CA ILE A 7 70.35 -45.98 -7.06
C ILE A 7 69.47 -45.21 -7.97
N GLY A 8 68.19 -45.15 -7.60
CA GLY A 8 67.17 -44.26 -8.26
C GLY A 8 67.18 -42.88 -7.63
N LEU A 9 67.54 -41.90 -8.41
CA LEU A 9 67.49 -40.48 -8.04
C LEU A 9 66.01 -40.00 -8.10
N ILE A 10 65.42 -39.72 -6.92
CA ILE A 10 64.08 -39.15 -6.86
C ILE A 10 64.23 -37.63 -6.93
N ILE A 11 63.81 -37.04 -8.06
CA ILE A 11 63.69 -35.60 -8.22
C ILE A 11 62.31 -35.22 -7.68
N LEU A 12 62.24 -34.58 -6.50
CA LEU A 12 61.03 -33.95 -5.98
C LEU A 12 60.78 -32.65 -6.76
N GLY A 13 59.89 -32.71 -7.74
CA GLY A 13 59.37 -31.51 -8.39
C GLY A 13 58.34 -30.85 -7.47
N ALA A 14 58.66 -29.67 -6.93
CA ALA A 14 57.73 -28.85 -6.24
C ALA A 14 56.72 -28.26 -7.26
N LEU A 15 55.52 -28.82 -7.33
CA LEU A 15 54.39 -28.18 -8.02
C LEU A 15 53.94 -26.95 -7.20
N ALA A 16 54.36 -25.78 -7.64
CA ALA A 16 53.76 -24.53 -7.15
C ALA A 16 52.30 -24.46 -7.65
N THR A 17 51.35 -24.68 -6.76
CA THR A 17 49.91 -24.43 -7.03
C THR A 17 49.70 -22.93 -7.12
N ILE A 18 49.56 -22.45 -8.35
CA ILE A 18 49.08 -21.08 -8.61
C ILE A 18 47.60 -21.05 -8.22
N THR A 19 47.28 -20.57 -7.02
CA THR A 19 45.92 -20.22 -6.64
C THR A 19 45.51 -19.02 -7.46
N PRO A 20 44.40 -19.09 -8.25
CA PRO A 20 43.90 -17.91 -8.93
C PRO A 20 43.47 -16.88 -7.87
N ALA A 21 44.04 -15.69 -7.96
CA ALA A 21 43.63 -14.57 -7.13
C ALA A 21 42.13 -14.35 -7.31
N SER A 22 41.37 -14.40 -6.21
CA SER A 22 39.96 -13.98 -6.23
C SER A 22 39.87 -12.57 -6.81
N PRO A 23 38.98 -12.34 -7.79
CA PRO A 23 38.78 -10.98 -8.29
C PRO A 23 38.38 -10.10 -7.12
N ALA A 24 39.09 -8.99 -6.94
CA ALA A 24 38.70 -7.95 -5.99
C ALA A 24 37.23 -7.56 -6.25
N PRO A 25 36.45 -7.29 -5.21
CA PRO A 25 35.07 -6.81 -5.40
C PRO A 25 35.14 -5.60 -6.31
N GLN A 26 34.61 -5.74 -7.51
CA GLN A 26 34.40 -4.60 -8.40
C GLN A 26 33.46 -3.65 -7.66
N THR A 27 33.98 -2.59 -7.10
CA THR A 27 33.18 -1.44 -6.71
C THR A 27 32.43 -1.01 -7.95
N ALA A 28 31.11 -1.20 -7.95
CA ALA A 28 30.23 -0.79 -9.02
C ALA A 28 30.42 0.73 -9.23
N ALA A 29 31.28 1.06 -10.19
CA ALA A 29 31.51 2.44 -10.57
C ALA A 29 30.19 3.01 -11.07
N GLY A 30 29.59 3.92 -10.26
CA GLY A 30 28.79 5.00 -10.77
C GLY A 30 27.52 4.65 -11.56
N GLN A 31 26.74 3.65 -11.15
CA GLN A 31 25.33 3.68 -11.55
C GLN A 31 24.69 4.85 -10.80
N ALA A 32 24.27 5.86 -11.56
CA ALA A 32 23.42 6.93 -11.02
C ALA A 32 22.30 6.26 -10.21
N PRO A 33 21.94 6.81 -9.03
CA PRO A 33 20.93 6.21 -8.20
C PRO A 33 19.66 6.02 -9.03
N VAL A 34 19.23 4.76 -9.21
CA VAL A 34 17.99 4.47 -9.91
C VAL A 34 16.88 5.09 -9.07
N PHE A 35 16.33 6.19 -9.53
CA PHE A 35 15.20 6.84 -8.89
C PHE A 35 14.03 5.83 -8.84
N ARG A 36 13.65 5.43 -7.64
CA ARG A 36 12.50 4.53 -7.41
C ARG A 36 11.36 5.38 -6.87
N PRO A 37 10.30 5.61 -7.65
CA PRO A 37 9.16 6.40 -7.19
C PRO A 37 8.55 5.81 -5.91
N GLY A 38 8.16 6.68 -4.96
CA GLY A 38 7.47 6.27 -3.74
C GLY A 38 8.32 5.42 -2.77
N VAL A 39 9.64 5.61 -2.73
CA VAL A 39 10.55 4.99 -1.76
C VAL A 39 10.71 5.88 -0.54
N ILE A 40 10.69 5.29 0.66
CA ILE A 40 10.91 6.01 1.92
C ILE A 40 12.26 6.73 1.90
N GLY A 41 12.26 7.99 2.32
CA GLY A 41 13.43 8.87 2.36
C GLY A 41 13.68 9.64 1.05
N PHE A 42 12.86 9.44 0.02
CA PHE A 42 12.96 10.16 -1.25
C PHE A 42 11.72 11.03 -1.49
N PRO A 43 11.85 12.11 -2.27
CA PRO A 43 10.70 12.91 -2.69
C PRO A 43 9.66 12.08 -3.44
N MET A 44 8.39 12.30 -3.13
CA MET A 44 7.30 11.81 -3.97
C MET A 44 7.40 12.48 -5.34
N PRO A 45 7.37 11.72 -6.46
CA PRO A 45 7.28 12.32 -7.79
C PRO A 45 6.10 13.27 -7.85
N ASP A 46 6.29 14.40 -8.54
CA ASP A 46 5.20 15.35 -8.73
C ASP A 46 4.23 14.85 -9.79
N PHE A 47 2.96 15.09 -9.52
CA PHE A 47 1.85 14.81 -10.45
C PHE A 47 0.70 15.77 -10.13
N SER A 48 -0.24 15.89 -11.03
CA SER A 48 -1.47 16.65 -10.78
C SER A 48 -2.67 15.81 -11.18
N LEU A 49 -3.58 15.57 -10.24
CA LEU A 49 -4.80 14.81 -10.48
C LEU A 49 -6.03 15.64 -10.08
N PRO A 50 -7.08 15.63 -10.90
CA PRO A 50 -8.33 16.28 -10.57
C PRO A 50 -9.12 15.47 -9.51
N ALA A 51 -9.95 16.19 -8.72
CA ALA A 51 -10.84 15.62 -7.74
C ALA A 51 -12.30 15.68 -8.20
N ILE A 52 -13.12 14.71 -7.82
CA ILE A 52 -14.56 14.73 -8.11
C ILE A 52 -15.31 15.89 -7.41
N GLN A 53 -14.74 16.43 -6.33
CA GLN A 53 -15.25 17.61 -5.63
C GLN A 53 -14.83 18.92 -6.30
N GLY A 54 -14.07 18.86 -7.38
CA GLY A 54 -13.48 20.00 -8.07
C GLY A 54 -12.04 20.30 -7.61
N GLY A 55 -11.34 21.08 -8.45
CA GLY A 55 -9.93 21.38 -8.24
C GLY A 55 -9.01 20.26 -8.68
N ALA A 56 -7.71 20.50 -8.52
CA ALA A 56 -6.65 19.54 -8.78
C ALA A 56 -5.64 19.57 -7.63
N PHE A 57 -5.05 18.40 -7.33
CA PHE A 57 -4.10 18.22 -6.23
C PHE A 57 -2.78 17.67 -6.74
N SER A 58 -1.69 18.22 -6.22
CA SER A 58 -0.33 17.72 -6.49
C SER A 58 0.51 17.72 -5.21
N PRO A 59 1.50 16.82 -5.08
CA PRO A 59 2.45 16.85 -3.96
C PRO A 59 3.16 18.21 -3.83
N SER A 60 3.53 18.83 -4.94
CA SER A 60 4.19 20.15 -4.95
C SER A 60 3.30 21.27 -4.41
N ALA A 61 2.00 21.27 -4.72
CA ALA A 61 1.04 22.27 -4.23
C ALA A 61 0.73 22.11 -2.73
N LEU A 62 1.02 20.95 -2.15
CA LEU A 62 0.76 20.63 -0.73
C LEU A 62 2.02 20.76 0.15
N LYS A 63 3.13 21.26 -0.39
CA LYS A 63 4.33 21.54 0.42
C LYS A 63 4.00 22.46 1.60
N GLY A 64 4.62 22.16 2.74
CA GLY A 64 4.32 22.82 4.00
C GLY A 64 3.34 22.05 4.89
N LYS A 65 2.62 21.05 4.35
CA LYS A 65 1.72 20.15 5.10
C LYS A 65 2.20 18.70 5.02
N ASN A 66 1.84 17.91 6.01
CA ASN A 66 1.89 16.46 5.87
C ASN A 66 0.79 16.00 4.92
N VAL A 67 1.02 14.92 4.16
CA VAL A 67 0.02 14.37 3.24
C VAL A 67 -0.13 12.88 3.46
N LEU A 68 -1.33 12.43 3.79
CA LEU A 68 -1.69 11.01 3.79
C LEU A 68 -2.32 10.70 2.42
N LEU A 69 -1.57 10.01 1.57
CA LEU A 69 -1.98 9.68 0.21
C LEU A 69 -2.35 8.21 0.15
N ILE A 70 -3.61 7.93 -0.17
CA ILE A 70 -4.20 6.59 -0.13
C ILE A 70 -4.61 6.19 -1.54
N PHE A 71 -4.09 5.06 -2.00
CA PHE A 71 -4.47 4.39 -3.23
C PHE A 71 -5.31 3.16 -2.91
N PRO A 72 -6.65 3.26 -2.97
CA PRO A 72 -7.53 2.11 -2.79
C PRO A 72 -7.36 1.10 -3.93
N ARG A 73 -7.78 -0.15 -3.70
CA ARG A 73 -7.81 -1.17 -4.74
C ARG A 73 -8.67 -0.76 -5.93
N GLY A 74 -9.85 -0.23 -5.64
CA GLY A 74 -10.88 0.08 -6.63
C GLY A 74 -11.79 -1.11 -6.88
N LYS A 75 -11.65 -1.81 -8.01
CA LYS A 75 -12.49 -2.96 -8.37
C LYS A 75 -11.93 -4.28 -7.88
N VAL A 76 -12.81 -5.26 -7.74
CA VAL A 76 -12.55 -6.68 -7.47
C VAL A 76 -13.50 -7.45 -8.38
N ASP A 77 -12.99 -8.08 -9.43
CA ASP A 77 -13.78 -8.65 -10.50
C ASP A 77 -14.81 -7.62 -11.04
N ASP A 78 -16.07 -7.95 -11.15
CA ASP A 78 -17.13 -7.06 -11.63
C ASP A 78 -17.68 -6.10 -10.54
N THR A 79 -17.10 -6.10 -9.33
CA THR A 79 -17.60 -5.33 -8.20
C THR A 79 -16.58 -4.31 -7.69
N TRP A 80 -17.04 -3.34 -6.90
CA TRP A 80 -16.18 -2.43 -6.19
C TRP A 80 -15.71 -3.04 -4.85
N CYS A 81 -14.49 -2.68 -4.45
CA CYS A 81 -13.90 -3.12 -3.20
C CYS A 81 -14.60 -2.46 -1.99
N TRP A 82 -15.46 -3.19 -1.30
CA TRP A 82 -16.15 -2.73 -0.09
C TRP A 82 -15.22 -2.41 1.07
N ILE A 83 -14.08 -3.08 1.21
CA ILE A 83 -13.07 -2.72 2.22
C ILE A 83 -12.53 -1.32 1.97
N CYS A 84 -12.39 -0.90 0.71
CA CYS A 84 -11.94 0.43 0.36
C CYS A 84 -12.94 1.52 0.77
N HIS A 85 -14.23 1.25 0.59
CA HIS A 85 -15.29 2.12 1.08
C HIS A 85 -15.29 2.22 2.61
N TYR A 86 -15.12 1.08 3.29
CA TYR A 86 -15.05 1.06 4.74
C TYR A 86 -13.84 1.84 5.27
N GLN A 87 -12.67 1.68 4.67
CA GLN A 87 -11.46 2.42 5.05
C GLN A 87 -11.66 3.93 4.91
N TYR A 88 -12.31 4.37 3.84
CA TYR A 88 -12.66 5.78 3.65
C TYR A 88 -13.60 6.27 4.75
N ALA A 89 -14.68 5.54 5.00
CA ALA A 89 -15.68 5.91 6.00
C ALA A 89 -15.10 5.93 7.43
N GLU A 90 -14.22 4.99 7.76
CA GLU A 90 -13.54 4.93 9.06
C GLU A 90 -12.65 6.16 9.28
N LEU A 91 -11.91 6.57 8.26
CA LEU A 91 -11.10 7.79 8.33
C LEU A 91 -11.96 9.05 8.38
N ALA A 92 -13.09 9.09 7.65
CA ALA A 92 -14.03 10.20 7.68
C ALA A 92 -14.68 10.35 9.07
N ASP A 93 -15.05 9.25 9.73
CA ASP A 93 -15.56 9.25 11.11
C ASP A 93 -14.48 9.76 12.10
N LEU A 94 -13.24 9.36 11.92
CA LEU A 94 -12.14 9.87 12.74
C LEU A 94 -11.85 11.34 12.49
N GLU A 95 -11.90 11.81 11.25
CA GLU A 95 -11.81 13.24 10.96
C GLU A 95 -12.88 14.04 11.66
N ALA A 96 -14.14 13.57 11.61
CA ALA A 96 -15.25 14.23 12.27
C ALA A 96 -15.08 14.31 13.80
N ARG A 97 -14.51 13.30 14.42
CA ARG A 97 -14.32 13.21 15.88
C ARG A 97 -13.03 13.84 16.39
N LEU A 98 -11.94 13.65 15.68
CA LEU A 98 -10.58 13.97 16.14
C LEU A 98 -9.93 15.13 15.38
N GLN A 99 -10.58 15.64 14.32
CA GLN A 99 -10.05 16.70 13.46
C GLN A 99 -8.61 16.38 13.01
N LEU A 100 -8.43 15.19 12.40
CA LEU A 100 -7.10 14.66 12.05
C LEU A 100 -6.28 15.65 11.23
N ARG A 101 -6.90 16.32 10.25
CA ARG A 101 -6.21 17.28 9.39
C ARG A 101 -5.67 18.47 10.19
N LYS A 102 -6.43 18.95 11.14
CA LYS A 102 -6.00 20.04 12.03
C LYS A 102 -4.96 19.55 13.05
N THR A 103 -5.18 18.39 13.66
CA THR A 103 -4.33 17.83 14.71
C THR A 103 -2.93 17.52 14.22
N PHE A 104 -2.78 17.07 12.97
CA PHE A 104 -1.50 16.63 12.40
C PHE A 104 -0.97 17.56 11.29
N ASP A 105 -1.59 18.74 11.09
CA ASP A 105 -1.32 19.60 9.92
C ASP A 105 -1.24 18.76 8.64
N LEU A 106 -2.32 18.04 8.38
CA LEU A 106 -2.40 16.94 7.42
C LEU A 106 -3.42 17.22 6.33
N GLU A 107 -3.09 16.87 5.08
CA GLU A 107 -4.09 16.66 4.03
C GLU A 107 -4.27 15.15 3.78
N ILE A 108 -5.48 14.71 3.52
CA ILE A 108 -5.81 13.29 3.27
C ILE A 108 -6.43 13.19 1.88
N LEU A 109 -5.79 12.43 0.99
CA LEU A 109 -6.19 12.28 -0.40
C LEU A 109 -6.40 10.80 -0.74
N PHE A 110 -7.46 10.50 -1.47
CA PHE A 110 -7.72 9.19 -2.05
C PHE A 110 -7.54 9.24 -3.57
N VAL A 111 -6.85 8.28 -4.15
CA VAL A 111 -6.56 8.22 -5.59
C VAL A 111 -7.04 6.90 -6.17
N LEU A 112 -8.02 6.95 -7.06
CA LEU A 112 -8.57 5.78 -7.75
C LEU A 112 -8.11 5.74 -9.20
N PRO A 113 -7.72 4.55 -9.76
CA PRO A 113 -7.14 4.41 -11.09
C PRO A 113 -8.21 4.33 -12.18
N TYR A 114 -9.23 5.20 -12.12
CA TYR A 114 -10.38 5.22 -13.03
C TYR A 114 -10.72 6.64 -13.48
N GLY A 115 -11.62 6.75 -14.46
CA GLY A 115 -12.17 8.03 -14.88
C GLY A 115 -13.16 8.64 -13.89
N GLU A 116 -13.48 9.92 -14.09
CA GLU A 116 -14.35 10.69 -13.19
C GLU A 116 -15.71 10.02 -12.96
N ALA A 117 -16.37 9.57 -14.03
CA ALA A 117 -17.70 8.94 -13.93
C ALA A 117 -17.68 7.68 -13.04
N GLU A 118 -16.63 6.86 -13.18
CA GLU A 118 -16.46 5.64 -12.36
C GLU A 118 -16.19 5.99 -10.90
N VAL A 119 -15.36 7.02 -10.65
CA VAL A 119 -15.07 7.46 -9.28
C VAL A 119 -16.30 8.11 -8.62
N ARG A 120 -17.14 8.81 -9.36
CA ARG A 120 -18.44 9.28 -8.86
C ARG A 120 -19.36 8.11 -8.53
N HIS A 121 -19.46 7.14 -9.42
CA HIS A 121 -20.23 5.92 -9.15
C HIS A 121 -19.74 5.16 -7.91
N TRP A 122 -18.43 5.12 -7.65
CA TRP A 122 -17.87 4.55 -6.43
C TRP A 122 -18.46 5.22 -5.17
N THR A 123 -18.68 6.53 -5.16
CA THR A 123 -19.32 7.21 -4.00
C THR A 123 -20.82 6.93 -3.90
N GLU A 124 -21.52 6.80 -5.02
CA GLU A 124 -22.96 6.56 -5.06
C GLU A 124 -23.37 5.19 -4.50
N ILE A 125 -22.55 4.16 -4.75
CA ILE A 125 -22.87 2.79 -4.32
C ILE A 125 -22.47 2.50 -2.86
N PHE A 126 -21.97 3.48 -2.14
CA PHE A 126 -21.42 3.33 -0.78
C PHE A 126 -22.33 2.53 0.16
N GLN A 127 -23.62 2.87 0.21
CA GLN A 127 -24.57 2.18 1.10
C GLN A 127 -24.70 0.69 0.77
N SER A 128 -24.73 0.35 -0.52
CA SER A 128 -24.79 -1.07 -0.94
C SER A 128 -23.54 -1.83 -0.53
N GLN A 129 -22.37 -1.17 -0.59
CA GLN A 129 -21.11 -1.77 -0.16
C GLN A 129 -21.04 -1.99 1.34
N MET A 130 -21.59 -1.07 2.15
CA MET A 130 -21.67 -1.25 3.60
C MET A 130 -22.62 -2.40 3.98
N LYS A 131 -23.73 -2.60 3.23
CA LYS A 131 -24.63 -3.75 3.41
C LYS A 131 -23.93 -5.10 3.17
N VAL A 132 -22.99 -5.17 2.23
CA VAL A 132 -22.19 -6.39 2.02
C VAL A 132 -21.39 -6.72 3.27
N ILE A 133 -20.71 -5.73 3.85
CA ILE A 133 -19.93 -5.92 5.07
C ILE A 133 -20.88 -6.26 6.24
N GLU A 134 -22.03 -5.61 6.34
CA GLU A 134 -23.04 -5.92 7.36
C GLU A 134 -23.48 -7.38 7.29
N GLY A 135 -23.69 -7.92 6.08
CA GLY A 135 -23.98 -9.35 5.89
C GLY A 135 -22.85 -10.28 6.37
N TRP A 136 -21.62 -9.82 6.35
CA TRP A 136 -20.50 -10.62 6.87
C TRP A 136 -20.37 -10.58 8.38
N ILE A 137 -20.61 -9.41 8.99
CA ILE A 137 -20.57 -9.28 10.46
C ILE A 137 -21.81 -9.90 11.11
N ASN A 138 -22.94 -9.91 10.39
CA ASN A 138 -24.22 -10.46 10.86
C ASN A 138 -24.79 -11.51 9.89
N PRO A 139 -24.04 -12.59 9.60
CA PRO A 139 -24.53 -13.59 8.66
C PRO A 139 -25.75 -14.32 9.26
N PRO A 140 -26.76 -14.65 8.44
CA PRO A 140 -27.85 -15.49 8.86
C PRO A 140 -27.32 -16.84 9.33
N ASP A 141 -28.02 -17.49 10.27
CA ASP A 141 -27.66 -18.81 10.80
C ASP A 141 -26.25 -18.90 11.45
N PHE A 142 -25.72 -17.81 11.96
CA PHE A 142 -24.40 -17.78 12.62
C PHE A 142 -24.25 -18.90 13.65
N ASP A 143 -25.32 -19.18 14.42
CA ASP A 143 -25.30 -20.21 15.48
C ASP A 143 -25.11 -21.61 14.93
N LYS A 144 -25.48 -21.87 13.67
CA LYS A 144 -25.31 -23.17 13.00
C LYS A 144 -23.93 -23.35 12.37
N PHE A 145 -23.07 -22.31 12.37
CA PHE A 145 -21.76 -22.41 11.73
C PHE A 145 -20.79 -23.30 12.52
N PRO A 146 -19.91 -24.03 11.83
CA PRO A 146 -18.79 -24.71 12.46
C PRO A 146 -17.89 -23.72 13.22
N ALA A 147 -17.19 -24.19 14.26
CA ALA A 147 -16.35 -23.38 15.14
C ALA A 147 -15.36 -22.48 14.37
N ARG A 148 -14.68 -23.03 13.36
CA ARG A 148 -13.74 -22.26 12.49
C ARG A 148 -14.42 -21.09 11.78
N ARG A 149 -15.63 -21.28 11.27
CA ARG A 149 -16.38 -20.21 10.58
C ARG A 149 -16.89 -19.16 11.58
N LYS A 150 -17.32 -19.57 12.76
CA LYS A 150 -17.67 -18.65 13.85
C LYS A 150 -16.50 -17.76 14.24
N GLU A 151 -15.32 -18.33 14.37
CA GLU A 151 -14.11 -17.57 14.70
C GLU A 151 -13.73 -16.56 13.60
N MET A 152 -13.87 -16.96 12.34
CA MET A 152 -13.67 -16.03 11.23
C MET A 152 -14.64 -14.84 11.28
N VAL A 153 -15.93 -15.10 11.52
CA VAL A 153 -16.93 -14.01 11.66
C VAL A 153 -16.60 -13.10 12.84
N LYS A 154 -16.11 -13.63 13.97
CA LYS A 154 -15.68 -12.79 15.10
C LYS A 154 -14.55 -11.85 14.71
N ARG A 155 -13.54 -12.33 13.95
CA ARG A 155 -12.44 -11.48 13.44
C ARG A 155 -12.96 -10.40 12.47
N ILE A 156 -13.87 -10.77 11.59
CA ILE A 156 -14.52 -9.82 10.68
C ILE A 156 -15.27 -8.74 11.46
N ARG A 157 -16.02 -9.09 12.50
CA ARG A 157 -16.70 -8.14 13.40
C ARG A 157 -15.74 -7.16 14.07
N GLN A 158 -14.57 -7.62 14.49
CA GLN A 158 -13.53 -6.75 15.06
C GLN A 158 -12.97 -5.78 14.01
N SER A 159 -12.75 -6.25 12.79
CA SER A 159 -12.18 -5.43 11.70
C SER A 159 -13.17 -4.40 11.14
N PHE A 160 -14.48 -4.69 11.16
CA PHE A 160 -15.51 -3.86 10.54
C PHE A 160 -16.62 -3.46 11.53
N SER A 161 -16.24 -3.13 12.75
CA SER A 161 -17.17 -2.92 13.88
C SER A 161 -18.20 -1.81 13.68
N LYS A 162 -17.93 -0.85 12.76
CA LYS A 162 -18.81 0.31 12.49
C LYS A 162 -19.60 0.20 11.18
N ALA A 163 -19.54 -0.92 10.48
CA ALA A 163 -20.15 -1.04 9.14
C ALA A 163 -21.66 -0.72 9.15
N SER A 164 -22.39 -1.17 10.16
CA SER A 164 -23.83 -0.90 10.30
C SER A 164 -24.15 0.59 10.53
N ASP A 165 -23.24 1.34 11.13
CA ASP A 165 -23.39 2.77 11.36
C ASP A 165 -23.13 3.56 10.08
N PHE A 166 -22.10 3.20 9.35
CA PHE A 166 -21.70 3.86 8.10
C PHE A 166 -22.75 3.67 6.98
N GLY A 167 -23.46 2.55 6.94
CA GLY A 167 -24.47 2.27 5.92
C GLY A 167 -25.78 3.06 6.03
N LYS A 168 -25.97 3.92 7.04
CA LYS A 168 -27.23 4.62 7.33
C LYS A 168 -27.45 5.90 6.51
N GLY A 169 -26.47 6.37 5.75
CA GLY A 169 -26.54 7.62 5.01
C GLY A 169 -25.67 7.61 3.75
N PRO A 170 -25.63 8.73 3.01
CA PRO A 170 -24.71 8.87 1.89
C PRO A 170 -23.26 8.77 2.37
N MET A 171 -22.35 8.48 1.46
CA MET A 171 -20.93 8.47 1.76
C MET A 171 -20.48 9.85 2.24
N PRO A 172 -19.89 9.99 3.44
CA PRO A 172 -19.25 11.23 3.82
C PRO A 172 -18.07 11.50 2.89
N THR A 173 -17.87 12.72 2.44
CA THR A 173 -16.78 13.07 1.51
C THR A 173 -15.91 14.22 2.02
N PRO A 174 -15.35 14.14 3.26
CA PRO A 174 -14.51 15.20 3.82
C PRO A 174 -13.15 15.32 3.14
N PHE A 175 -12.72 14.27 2.43
CA PHE A 175 -11.43 14.20 1.76
C PHE A 175 -11.58 14.27 0.25
N PRO A 176 -10.67 14.94 -0.47
CA PRO A 176 -10.62 14.89 -1.92
C PRO A 176 -10.46 13.44 -2.43
N ILE A 177 -11.27 13.09 -3.42
CA ILE A 177 -11.20 11.80 -4.11
C ILE A 177 -10.75 12.08 -5.53
N LEU A 178 -9.50 11.72 -5.82
CA LEU A 178 -8.83 12.00 -7.07
C LEU A 178 -9.05 10.85 -8.05
N TYR A 179 -9.14 11.20 -9.32
CA TYR A 179 -9.26 10.23 -10.40
C TYR A 179 -8.03 10.24 -11.32
N ASP A 180 -7.41 9.07 -11.47
CA ASP A 180 -6.23 8.82 -12.31
C ASP A 180 -6.69 8.04 -13.55
N LYS A 181 -7.38 8.76 -14.47
CA LYS A 181 -8.11 8.19 -15.61
C LYS A 181 -7.24 7.26 -16.48
N ASP A 182 -6.00 7.66 -16.73
CA ASP A 182 -5.08 6.91 -17.59
C ASP A 182 -4.13 6.00 -16.78
N GLN A 183 -4.36 5.91 -15.47
CA GLN A 183 -3.53 5.18 -14.50
C GLN A 183 -2.06 5.63 -14.49
N ALA A 184 -1.78 6.83 -14.98
CA ALA A 184 -0.42 7.31 -15.17
C ALA A 184 0.35 7.41 -13.83
N VAL A 185 -0.29 7.96 -12.80
CA VAL A 185 0.29 8.06 -11.45
C VAL A 185 0.40 6.69 -10.80
N SER A 186 -0.65 5.88 -10.88
CA SER A 186 -0.68 4.52 -10.33
C SER A 186 0.39 3.63 -10.98
N LYS A 187 0.60 3.74 -12.30
CA LYS A 187 1.67 3.03 -13.03
C LYS A 187 3.05 3.57 -12.69
N MET A 188 3.23 4.88 -12.63
CA MET A 188 4.49 5.52 -12.25
C MET A 188 4.96 5.07 -10.86
N LEU A 189 4.04 4.91 -9.92
CA LEU A 189 4.34 4.45 -8.56
C LEU A 189 4.44 2.92 -8.43
N GLY A 190 4.20 2.17 -9.52
CA GLY A 190 4.21 0.69 -9.53
C GLY A 190 3.06 0.08 -8.74
N LEU A 191 1.94 0.77 -8.65
CA LEU A 191 0.75 0.34 -7.91
C LEU A 191 -0.32 -0.29 -8.81
N PHE A 192 -0.39 0.13 -10.08
CA PHE A 192 -1.39 -0.37 -11.02
C PHE A 192 -1.07 -1.80 -11.46
N THR A 193 -2.09 -2.63 -11.50
CA THR A 193 -1.99 -4.01 -11.97
C THR A 193 -3.32 -4.47 -12.57
N THR A 194 -3.24 -5.47 -13.44
CA THR A 194 -4.41 -6.15 -14.02
C THR A 194 -4.65 -7.51 -13.40
N ASN A 195 -3.82 -7.93 -12.44
CA ASN A 195 -3.98 -9.20 -11.73
C ASN A 195 -3.36 -9.09 -10.34
N TRP A 196 -4.20 -9.20 -9.31
CA TRP A 196 -3.73 -9.17 -7.92
C TRP A 196 -4.75 -9.86 -7.00
N ASP A 197 -4.24 -10.70 -6.09
CA ASP A 197 -4.98 -11.40 -5.03
C ASP A 197 -6.28 -12.04 -5.54
N GLY A 198 -6.16 -12.84 -6.60
CA GLY A 198 -7.24 -13.65 -7.18
C GLY A 198 -8.22 -12.90 -8.06
N SER A 199 -7.99 -11.62 -8.38
CA SER A 199 -8.84 -10.83 -9.26
C SER A 199 -8.08 -10.34 -10.48
N ALA A 200 -8.67 -10.49 -11.67
CA ALA A 200 -8.07 -10.17 -12.97
C ALA A 200 -8.75 -8.97 -13.62
N VAL A 201 -8.70 -7.81 -12.95
CA VAL A 201 -9.26 -6.53 -13.43
C VAL A 201 -8.26 -5.39 -13.19
N ASP A 202 -8.47 -4.28 -13.87
CA ASP A 202 -7.75 -3.04 -13.66
C ASP A 202 -7.95 -2.54 -12.21
N GLN A 203 -6.87 -2.47 -11.45
CA GLN A 203 -6.90 -2.15 -10.03
C GLN A 203 -5.57 -1.60 -9.53
N ASN A 204 -5.57 -0.96 -8.37
CA ASN A 204 -4.34 -0.70 -7.64
C ASN A 204 -4.03 -1.83 -6.65
N ILE A 205 -2.75 -2.09 -6.41
CA ILE A 205 -2.30 -2.70 -5.16
C ILE A 205 -2.49 -1.65 -4.07
N PRO A 206 -3.39 -1.88 -3.10
CA PRO A 206 -3.72 -0.85 -2.11
C PRO A 206 -2.50 -0.38 -1.36
N THR A 207 -2.29 0.92 -1.35
CA THR A 207 -1.09 1.51 -0.78
C THR A 207 -1.41 2.80 -0.04
N VAL A 208 -0.74 3.03 1.07
CA VAL A 208 -0.80 4.26 1.85
C VAL A 208 0.60 4.84 1.94
N TYR A 209 0.72 6.13 1.64
CA TYR A 209 1.93 6.92 1.86
C TYR A 209 1.67 8.02 2.89
N LEU A 210 2.66 8.33 3.72
CA LEU A 210 2.73 9.57 4.46
C LEU A 210 3.89 10.39 3.90
N LEU A 211 3.59 11.60 3.45
CA LEU A 211 4.59 12.56 2.99
C LEU A 211 4.84 13.60 4.09
N SER A 212 6.10 14.03 4.20
CA SER A 212 6.50 15.16 5.05
C SER A 212 6.09 16.50 4.42
N PRO A 213 6.19 17.62 5.14
CA PRO A 213 5.99 18.95 4.58
C PRO A 213 6.96 19.30 3.44
N SER A 214 8.13 18.66 3.37
CA SER A 214 9.05 18.78 2.21
C SER A 214 8.61 17.98 0.99
N GLY A 215 7.65 17.07 1.14
CA GLY A 215 7.18 16.17 0.09
C GLY A 215 7.90 14.82 0.05
N ASP A 216 8.77 14.52 1.04
CA ASP A 216 9.47 13.24 1.11
C ASP A 216 8.58 12.16 1.69
N VAL A 217 8.69 10.93 1.16
CA VAL A 217 7.98 9.76 1.68
C VAL A 217 8.55 9.36 3.03
N ARG A 218 7.76 9.48 4.10
CA ARG A 218 8.14 9.08 5.46
C ARG A 218 7.63 7.69 5.85
N PHE A 219 6.54 7.28 5.22
CA PHE A 219 5.94 5.99 5.47
C PHE A 219 5.30 5.46 4.19
N LYS A 220 5.38 4.14 3.99
CA LYS A 220 4.71 3.42 2.92
C LYS A 220 4.18 2.11 3.47
N TYR A 221 2.93 1.84 3.23
CA TYR A 221 2.32 0.54 3.44
C TYR A 221 1.71 0.06 2.12
N MET A 222 2.15 -1.08 1.62
CA MET A 222 1.61 -1.73 0.42
C MET A 222 1.01 -3.07 0.83
N SER A 223 -0.26 -3.27 0.54
CA SER A 223 -0.99 -4.48 0.88
C SER A 223 -0.42 -5.71 0.17
N GLN A 224 -0.35 -6.83 0.88
CA GLN A 224 0.07 -8.12 0.34
C GLN A 224 -1.13 -8.98 -0.07
N ILE A 225 -2.27 -8.78 0.58
CA ILE A 225 -3.54 -9.45 0.31
C ILE A 225 -4.71 -8.46 0.46
N THR A 226 -5.90 -8.86 0.04
CA THR A 226 -7.11 -8.01 0.08
C THR A 226 -7.43 -7.49 1.49
N PHE A 227 -7.17 -8.26 2.54
CA PHE A 227 -7.61 -7.96 3.91
C PHE A 227 -6.57 -7.27 4.81
N ASP A 228 -5.35 -7.07 4.36
CA ASP A 228 -4.27 -6.49 5.18
C ASP A 228 -4.19 -4.94 5.06
N ARG A 229 -5.31 -4.26 5.07
CA ARG A 229 -5.33 -2.79 5.08
C ARG A 229 -4.88 -2.25 6.44
N PRO A 230 -4.07 -1.19 6.47
CA PRO A 230 -3.84 -0.48 7.70
C PRO A 230 -5.16 0.12 8.17
N ASN A 231 -5.64 -0.33 9.33
CA ASN A 231 -6.85 0.23 9.93
C ASN A 231 -6.57 1.64 10.48
N ALA A 232 -7.62 2.39 10.73
CA ALA A 232 -7.51 3.77 11.16
C ALA A 232 -6.75 3.94 12.47
N ALA A 233 -6.91 3.03 13.43
CA ALA A 233 -6.17 3.07 14.71
C ALA A 233 -4.66 2.89 14.52
N PHE A 234 -4.25 2.03 13.60
CA PHE A 234 -2.84 1.88 13.22
C PHE A 234 -2.31 3.14 12.53
N LEU A 235 -3.08 3.72 11.60
CA LEU A 235 -2.68 4.95 10.93
C LEU A 235 -2.51 6.11 11.91
N ILE A 236 -3.38 6.27 12.91
CA ILE A 236 -3.23 7.28 13.96
C ILE A 236 -1.89 7.09 14.68
N LYS A 237 -1.53 5.88 15.10
CA LYS A 237 -0.23 5.61 15.75
C LYS A 237 0.95 5.99 14.84
N ILE A 238 0.85 5.74 13.54
CA ILE A 238 1.88 6.16 12.59
C ILE A 238 1.97 7.69 12.51
N LEU A 239 0.83 8.39 12.45
CA LEU A 239 0.79 9.86 12.46
C LEU A 239 1.39 10.43 13.76
N GLU A 240 0.98 9.91 14.93
CA GLU A 240 1.53 10.31 16.23
C GLU A 240 3.04 10.11 16.28
N LYS A 241 3.51 8.94 15.87
CA LYS A 241 4.95 8.61 15.91
C LYS A 241 5.78 9.46 14.96
N LEU A 242 5.32 9.63 13.71
CA LEU A 242 6.12 10.24 12.66
C LEU A 242 5.94 11.78 12.57
N ILE A 243 4.83 12.31 13.03
CA ILE A 243 4.57 13.76 12.99
C ILE A 243 4.83 14.42 14.36
N LEU A 244 4.30 13.81 15.43
CA LEU A 244 4.36 14.40 16.77
C LEU A 244 5.52 13.84 17.62
N GLY A 245 6.20 12.79 17.18
CA GLY A 245 7.33 12.19 17.89
C GLY A 245 6.96 11.44 19.19
N ARG A 246 5.71 10.99 19.34
CA ARG A 246 5.19 10.35 20.56
C ARG A 246 4.47 9.02 20.28
#